data_fb07b4274e07be2bb7572c955ed6d1ff
#
_entry.id   fb07b4274e07be2bb7572c955ed6d1ff
#
_cell.length_a   1.000
_cell.length_b   1.000
_cell.length_c   1.000
_cell.angle_alpha   90.00
_cell.angle_beta   90.00
_cell.angle_gamma   90.00
#
_symmetry.space_group_name_H-M   'P 1'
#
loop_
_entity.id
_entity.type
_entity.pdbx_description
1 polymer ?
#
loop_
_entity_poly.entity_id
_entity_poly.type
_entity_poly.pdbx_seq_one_letter_code
_entity_poly.pdbx_strand_id
1 'polypeptide(L)'
;MPLWTVYEPWGWGTGDADQAMAMLRRFGSVTVLNGHIHQVMQKVEGNVTFHTAASTAFPQPKPGAAPSPGPMKVRADQLRSVLGIADVHYKRGDHALAIIDSTLA
;
A
#
# COMPACT_ATOMS: atom_id res chain seq x y z
N MET A 1 1.86 7.77 3.31
CA MET A 1 2.77 7.79 2.14
C MET A 1 3.58 6.49 2.14
N PRO A 2 3.71 5.81 1.02
CA PRO A 2 4.53 4.60 0.96
C PRO A 2 5.98 4.85 1.32
N LEU A 3 6.60 3.88 1.99
CA LEU A 3 8.00 3.99 2.39
C LEU A 3 8.95 3.72 1.21
N TRP A 4 8.49 3.03 0.18
CA TRP A 4 9.26 2.88 -1.07
C TRP A 4 8.74 3.85 -2.14
N THR A 5 9.54 4.12 -3.17
CA THR A 5 9.10 4.93 -4.30
C THR A 5 8.20 4.08 -5.21
N VAL A 6 6.90 4.37 -5.18
CA VAL A 6 5.91 3.70 -6.03
C VAL A 6 5.93 4.31 -7.43
N TYR A 7 5.91 5.63 -7.51
CA TYR A 7 5.92 6.35 -8.78
C TYR A 7 6.42 7.79 -8.56
N GLU A 8 7.64 8.05 -8.97
CA GLU A 8 8.31 9.32 -8.76
C GLU A 8 7.58 10.53 -9.37
N PRO A 9 7.07 10.45 -10.64
CA PRO A 9 6.41 11.60 -11.26
C PRO A 9 5.21 12.14 -10.49
N TRP A 10 4.59 11.32 -9.63
CA TRP A 10 3.47 11.74 -8.79
C TRP A 10 3.88 11.98 -7.32
N GLY A 11 5.16 11.92 -7.03
CA GLY A 11 5.64 12.05 -5.66
C GLY A 11 5.18 10.93 -4.74
N TRP A 12 4.87 9.77 -5.27
CA TRP A 12 4.45 8.62 -4.49
C TRP A 12 5.64 7.88 -3.91
N GLY A 13 6.15 8.41 -2.81
CA GLY A 13 7.27 7.85 -2.09
C GLY A 13 7.62 8.72 -0.89
N THR A 14 8.55 8.24 -0.07
CA THR A 14 9.06 8.96 1.09
C THR A 14 10.51 9.39 0.79
N GLY A 15 10.80 10.69 0.94
CA GLY A 15 12.07 11.26 0.52
C GLY A 15 13.29 10.70 1.26
N ASP A 16 13.13 10.34 2.52
CA ASP A 16 14.18 9.76 3.37
C ASP A 16 13.99 8.24 3.59
N ALA A 17 13.34 7.57 2.63
CA ALA A 17 13.07 6.14 2.73
C ALA A 17 14.31 5.30 2.94
N ASP A 18 15.43 5.64 2.30
CA ASP A 18 16.67 4.87 2.44
C ASP A 18 17.20 4.90 3.88
N GLN A 19 17.07 6.02 4.58
CA GLN A 19 17.46 6.13 5.98
C GLN A 19 16.56 5.27 6.87
N ALA A 20 15.26 5.30 6.64
CA ALA A 20 14.31 4.47 7.36
C ALA A 20 14.57 2.98 7.12
N MET A 21 14.79 2.59 5.87
CA MET A 21 15.10 1.20 5.51
C MET A 21 16.37 0.71 6.19
N ALA A 22 17.40 1.56 6.27
CA ALA A 22 18.65 1.20 6.95
C ALA A 22 18.42 0.83 8.42
N MET A 23 17.50 1.53 9.10
CA MET A 23 17.16 1.23 10.50
C MET A 23 16.37 -0.08 10.65
N LEU A 24 15.67 -0.52 9.61
CA LEU A 24 14.87 -1.75 9.63
C LEU A 24 15.68 -3.00 9.34
N ARG A 25 16.87 -2.88 8.77
CA ARG A 25 17.69 -4.03 8.33
C ARG A 25 18.12 -4.94 9.47
N ARG A 26 18.22 -4.43 10.70
CA ARG A 26 18.62 -5.20 11.88
C ARG A 26 17.55 -6.20 12.37
N PHE A 27 16.32 -6.07 11.89
CA PHE A 27 15.24 -6.96 12.29
C PHE A 27 15.17 -8.16 11.34
N GLY A 28 14.72 -9.32 11.85
CA GLY A 28 14.63 -10.54 11.03
C GLY A 28 13.57 -10.47 9.95
N SER A 29 12.42 -9.89 10.26
CA SER A 29 11.31 -9.76 9.33
C SER A 29 10.51 -8.51 9.70
N VAL A 30 10.25 -7.66 8.71
CA VAL A 30 9.52 -6.42 8.90
C VAL A 30 8.40 -6.35 7.88
N THR A 31 7.19 -6.00 8.32
CA THR A 31 6.08 -5.67 7.43
C THR A 31 5.74 -4.20 7.58
N VAL A 32 5.73 -3.48 6.46
CA VAL A 32 5.36 -2.06 6.40
C VAL A 32 3.99 -1.95 5.76
N LEU A 33 3.05 -1.36 6.48
CA LEU A 33 1.70 -1.12 5.99
C LEU A 33 1.58 0.33 5.56
N ASN A 34 1.12 0.55 4.33
CA ASN A 34 1.03 1.88 3.74
C ASN A 34 -0.36 2.14 3.20
N GLY A 35 -0.75 3.40 3.22
CA GLY A 35 -1.94 3.91 2.55
C GLY A 35 -1.56 4.87 1.41
N HIS A 36 -2.39 5.86 1.21
CA HIS A 36 -2.21 7.00 0.30
C HIS A 36 -2.47 6.70 -1.17
N ILE A 37 -2.00 5.59 -1.69
CA ILE A 37 -2.12 5.30 -3.13
C ILE A 37 -3.46 4.69 -3.52
N HIS A 38 -4.27 4.28 -2.57
CA HIS A 38 -5.63 3.75 -2.74
C HIS A 38 -5.70 2.50 -3.61
N GLN A 39 -4.64 1.70 -3.63
CA GLN A 39 -4.56 0.44 -4.36
C GLN A 39 -3.86 -0.59 -3.49
N VAL A 40 -4.21 -1.86 -3.71
CA VAL A 40 -3.49 -2.96 -3.09
C VAL A 40 -2.25 -3.25 -3.91
N MET A 41 -1.10 -3.05 -3.30
CA MET A 41 0.20 -3.37 -3.88
C MET A 41 1.05 -4.07 -2.84
N GLN A 42 1.95 -4.92 -3.30
CA GLN A 42 2.88 -5.62 -2.45
C GLN A 42 4.27 -5.61 -3.07
N LYS A 43 5.28 -5.40 -2.23
CA LYS A 43 6.68 -5.43 -2.63
C LYS A 43 7.50 -6.06 -1.52
N VAL A 44 8.50 -6.84 -1.90
CA VAL A 44 9.48 -7.40 -0.98
C VAL A 44 10.85 -6.84 -1.32
N GLU A 45 11.53 -6.34 -0.31
CA GLU A 45 12.90 -5.85 -0.43
C GLU A 45 13.71 -6.32 0.78
N GLY A 46 14.59 -7.30 0.57
CA GLY A 46 15.36 -7.93 1.65
C GLY A 46 14.44 -8.52 2.72
N ASN A 47 14.61 -8.07 3.96
CA ASN A 47 13.81 -8.52 5.10
C ASN A 47 12.50 -7.74 5.29
N VAL A 48 12.17 -6.83 4.36
CA VAL A 48 11.00 -5.95 4.48
C VAL A 48 9.98 -6.29 3.42
N THR A 49 8.75 -6.50 3.84
CA THR A 49 7.58 -6.64 2.96
C THR A 49 6.72 -5.39 3.10
N PHE A 50 6.41 -4.76 1.97
CA PHE A 50 5.52 -3.61 1.90
C PHE A 50 4.14 -4.06 1.43
N HIS A 51 3.11 -3.52 2.03
CA HIS A 51 1.73 -3.79 1.62
C HIS A 51 0.92 -2.49 1.71
N THR A 52 0.20 -2.17 0.62
CA THR A 52 -0.69 -1.02 0.59
C THR A 52 -2.14 -1.49 0.63
N ALA A 53 -3.00 -0.65 1.18
CA ALA A 53 -4.44 -0.92 1.24
C ALA A 53 -5.19 -0.11 0.19
N ALA A 54 -6.33 -0.63 -0.24
CA ALA A 54 -7.31 0.15 -0.98
C ALA A 54 -7.91 1.24 -0.08
N SER A 55 -8.62 2.18 -0.68
CA SER A 55 -9.34 3.21 0.05
C SER A 55 -10.79 2.79 0.29
N THR A 56 -11.39 3.32 1.33
CA THR A 56 -12.85 3.25 1.53
C THR A 56 -13.58 4.45 0.93
N ALA A 57 -12.85 5.40 0.36
CA ALA A 57 -13.41 6.67 -0.14
C ALA A 57 -13.46 6.74 -1.66
N PHE A 58 -12.32 6.58 -2.32
CA PHE A 58 -12.23 6.64 -3.79
C PHE A 58 -10.97 5.91 -4.26
N PRO A 59 -10.99 5.34 -5.49
CA PRO A 59 -9.79 4.77 -6.09
C PRO A 59 -8.91 5.86 -6.69
N GLN A 60 -7.65 5.51 -6.90
CA GLN A 60 -6.72 6.30 -7.68
C GLN A 60 -6.27 5.51 -8.93
N PRO A 61 -5.83 6.18 -9.99
CA PRO A 61 -5.33 5.47 -11.17
C PRO A 61 -4.07 4.68 -10.85
N LYS A 62 -3.83 3.62 -11.61
CA LYS A 62 -2.53 2.94 -11.55
C LYS A 62 -1.42 3.93 -11.88
N PRO A 63 -0.22 3.75 -11.31
CA PRO A 63 0.91 4.64 -11.60
C PRO A 63 1.12 4.83 -13.10
N GLY A 64 1.10 6.09 -13.56
CA GLY A 64 1.30 6.43 -14.97
C GLY A 64 0.10 6.22 -15.89
N ALA A 65 -1.02 5.68 -15.40
CA ALA A 65 -2.20 5.43 -16.23
C ALA A 65 -3.05 6.67 -16.52
N ALA A 66 -2.73 7.80 -15.87
CA ALA A 66 -3.38 9.08 -16.05
C ALA A 66 -2.34 10.21 -15.97
N PRO A 67 -2.67 11.45 -16.42
CA PRO A 67 -1.73 12.57 -16.34
C PRO A 67 -1.34 12.95 -14.91
N SER A 68 -2.20 12.65 -13.92
CA SER A 68 -1.97 13.00 -12.52
C SER A 68 -2.66 11.99 -11.61
N PRO A 69 -2.28 11.93 -10.31
CA PRO A 69 -3.01 11.12 -9.34
C PRO A 69 -4.42 11.64 -9.13
N GLY A 70 -5.25 10.79 -8.58
CA GLY A 70 -6.60 11.03 -8.37
C GLY A 70 -7.32 11.80 -7.76
N PRO A 71 -8.61 11.94 -7.36
CA PRO A 71 -9.50 10.75 -7.35
C PRO A 71 -9.92 10.30 -8.77
N MET A 72 -9.98 9.00 -8.95
CA MET A 72 -10.47 8.43 -10.19
C MET A 72 -12.00 8.31 -10.14
N LYS A 73 -12.67 8.76 -11.20
CA LYS A 73 -14.14 8.63 -11.31
C LYS A 73 -14.52 7.23 -11.72
N VAL A 74 -15.45 6.65 -10.96
CA VAL A 74 -16.00 5.32 -11.22
C VAL A 74 -17.52 5.42 -11.12
N ARG A 75 -18.24 4.68 -11.94
CA ARG A 75 -19.71 4.61 -11.87
C ARG A 75 -20.15 4.17 -10.48
N ALA A 76 -21.22 4.76 -9.99
CA ALA A 76 -21.69 4.49 -8.62
C ALA A 76 -22.00 3.00 -8.38
N ASP A 77 -22.52 2.30 -9.39
CA ASP A 77 -22.82 0.87 -9.29
C ASP A 77 -21.57 -0.02 -9.26
N GLN A 78 -20.39 0.51 -9.61
CA GLN A 78 -19.13 -0.22 -9.59
C GLN A 78 -18.19 0.26 -8.47
N LEU A 79 -18.53 1.34 -7.78
CA LEU A 79 -17.62 1.97 -6.82
C LEU A 79 -17.20 1.00 -5.71
N ARG A 80 -18.15 0.24 -5.14
CA ARG A 80 -17.83 -0.67 -4.04
C ARG A 80 -16.85 -1.77 -4.43
N SER A 81 -16.79 -2.14 -5.70
CA SER A 81 -15.87 -3.18 -6.18
C SER A 81 -14.42 -2.72 -6.25
N VAL A 82 -14.18 -1.40 -6.25
CA VAL A 82 -12.83 -0.81 -6.29
C VAL A 82 -12.42 -0.17 -4.97
N LEU A 83 -13.31 -0.19 -3.98
CA LEU A 83 -13.01 0.19 -2.62
C LEU A 83 -12.77 -1.04 -1.76
N GLY A 84 -12.03 -0.91 -0.68
CA GLY A 84 -11.74 -2.06 0.12
C GLY A 84 -11.15 -1.75 1.48
N ILE A 85 -10.98 -2.80 2.24
CA ILE A 85 -10.32 -2.79 3.55
C ILE A 85 -9.24 -3.86 3.57
N ALA A 86 -8.29 -3.72 4.48
CA ALA A 86 -7.28 -4.73 4.76
C ALA A 86 -7.38 -5.13 6.23
N ASP A 87 -7.61 -6.42 6.47
CA ASP A 87 -7.56 -6.99 7.81
C ASP A 87 -6.16 -7.52 8.07
N VAL A 88 -5.54 -7.07 9.15
CA VAL A 88 -4.20 -7.50 9.53
C VAL A 88 -4.28 -8.31 10.81
N HIS A 89 -3.83 -9.56 10.73
CA HIS A 89 -3.83 -10.47 11.86
C HIS A 89 -2.39 -10.71 12.34
N TYR A 90 -2.14 -10.37 13.59
CA TYR A 90 -0.86 -10.61 14.24
C TYR A 90 -1.06 -11.54 15.43
N LYS A 91 -0.24 -12.57 15.50
CA LYS A 91 -0.16 -13.46 16.65
C LYS A 91 1.25 -13.43 17.19
N ARG A 92 1.38 -13.15 18.49
CA ARG A 92 2.69 -13.09 19.15
C ARG A 92 3.42 -14.41 18.98
N GLY A 93 4.68 -14.33 18.54
CA GLY A 93 5.51 -15.50 18.28
C GLY A 93 5.48 -15.97 16.82
N ASP A 94 4.52 -15.53 16.02
CA ASP A 94 4.52 -15.81 14.59
C ASP A 94 5.43 -14.82 13.85
N HIS A 95 6.13 -15.32 12.82
CA HIS A 95 7.05 -14.50 12.04
C HIS A 95 6.38 -13.76 10.87
N ALA A 96 5.15 -14.11 10.51
CA ALA A 96 4.43 -13.53 9.41
C ALA A 96 3.10 -12.97 9.87
N LEU A 97 2.73 -11.80 9.29
CA LEU A 97 1.38 -11.26 9.41
C LEU A 97 0.49 -11.87 8.34
N ALA A 98 -0.75 -12.16 8.71
CA ALA A 98 -1.78 -12.46 7.74
C ALA A 98 -2.47 -11.14 7.35
N ILE A 99 -2.46 -10.81 6.07
CA ILE A 99 -3.12 -9.61 5.54
C ILE A 99 -4.16 -10.08 4.53
N ILE A 100 -5.42 -9.73 4.81
CA ILE A 100 -6.54 -10.13 3.97
C ILE A 100 -7.18 -8.88 3.41
N ASP A 101 -7.04 -8.68 2.10
CA ASP A 101 -7.68 -7.58 1.38
C ASP A 101 -9.05 -8.01 0.91
N SER A 102 -10.05 -7.16 1.14
CA SER A 102 -11.43 -7.42 0.76
C SER A 102 -12.03 -6.19 0.11
N THR A 103 -12.82 -6.37 -0.93
CA THR A 103 -13.61 -5.28 -1.52
C THR A 103 -14.85 -5.01 -0.66
N LEU A 104 -15.45 -3.83 -0.84
CA LEU A 104 -16.70 -3.46 -0.18
C LEU A 104 -17.94 -4.00 -0.92
N ALA A 105 -17.72 -4.65 -2.05
CA ALA A 105 -18.80 -5.25 -2.84
C ALA A 105 -19.32 -6.53 -2.18
#